data_a23961693610dba3012e8bb056358171
#
_entry.id   a23961693610dba3012e8bb056358171
#
_cell.length_a   1.000
_cell.length_b   1.000
_cell.length_c   1.000
_cell.angle_alpha   90.00
_cell.angle_beta   90.00
_cell.angle_gamma   90.00
#
_symmetry.space_group_name_H-M   'P 1'
#
loop_
_entity.id
_entity.type
_entity.pdbx_description
1 polymer ?
#
loop_
_entity_poly.entity_id
_entity_poly.type
_entity_poly.pdbx_seq_one_letter_code
_entity_poly.pdbx_strand_id
1 'polypeptide(L)'
;MFSALVQHPEQFVPRTINELWRALYLVPVVYFFYEYTIDYISRKRIIRSFFLLVFQLFLFSTGMYIWRSLGIALHIHTVYKIYESREHAVSDLFGNSVFAIVFFGIIRHAYNYQKLKQAAQQLRIEKQQAELNYLKSQTNPHFLFNTLNNIYSLSRDKSDLAPESILRLSKILRFMLYETSGKYISLEQELKIIGDYIALEKLRYDETLKVSFNYSADNIQQPIPPLLLIPLVENAFKHGVSETRNQPFIDIFLIVEDKILQFFVKNSAEVLTPEGNVKENIGLSNLRRQLELLYSEYHLTVEQSDSVFTAKLKINLNSHV
;
A
#
# COMPACT_ATOMS: atom_id res chain seq x y z
N MET A 1 46.67 10.45 -1.05
CA MET A 1 46.88 9.54 0.09
C MET A 1 47.49 8.19 -0.34
N PHE A 2 46.88 7.47 -1.28
CA PHE A 2 47.39 6.15 -1.76
C PHE A 2 48.80 6.20 -2.34
N SER A 3 49.16 7.19 -3.15
CA SER A 3 50.49 7.31 -3.75
C SER A 3 51.62 7.56 -2.72
N ALA A 4 51.31 8.30 -1.64
CA ALA A 4 52.27 8.56 -0.57
C ALA A 4 52.44 7.38 0.39
N LEU A 5 51.51 6.46 0.44
CA LEU A 5 51.57 5.18 1.18
C LEU A 5 52.57 4.19 0.56
N VAL A 6 52.62 4.17 -0.77
CA VAL A 6 53.52 3.29 -1.51
C VAL A 6 54.99 3.76 -1.43
N GLN A 7 55.20 5.09 -1.31
CA GLN A 7 56.53 5.68 -1.27
C GLN A 7 57.16 5.73 0.15
N HIS A 8 56.36 5.79 1.22
CA HIS A 8 56.81 5.92 2.62
C HIS A 8 55.96 5.10 3.59
N PRO A 9 56.09 3.76 3.60
CA PRO A 9 55.28 2.88 4.46
C PRO A 9 55.46 3.14 5.97
N GLU A 10 56.61 3.64 6.41
CA GLU A 10 56.88 4.02 7.79
C GLU A 10 56.05 5.18 8.28
N GLN A 11 55.50 6.01 7.39
CA GLN A 11 54.64 7.15 7.74
C GLN A 11 53.15 6.76 7.83
N PHE A 12 52.81 5.52 7.50
CA PHE A 12 51.38 5.11 7.49
C PHE A 12 50.72 5.26 8.86
N VAL A 13 51.31 4.68 9.89
CA VAL A 13 50.74 4.70 11.25
C VAL A 13 50.61 6.13 11.79
N PRO A 14 51.66 6.99 11.77
CA PRO A 14 51.54 8.36 12.24
C PRO A 14 50.54 9.21 11.43
N ARG A 15 50.44 9.02 10.10
CA ARG A 15 49.42 9.72 9.29
C ARG A 15 48.03 9.27 9.62
N THR A 16 47.79 7.98 9.85
CA THR A 16 46.50 7.45 10.27
C THR A 16 46.08 8.03 11.61
N ILE A 17 47.00 8.12 12.57
CA ILE A 17 46.73 8.73 13.88
C ILE A 17 46.35 10.22 13.71
N ASN A 18 47.04 10.97 12.85
CA ASN A 18 46.70 12.37 12.56
C ASN A 18 45.30 12.50 11.98
N GLU A 19 44.90 11.62 11.07
CA GLU A 19 43.55 11.65 10.49
C GLU A 19 42.48 11.24 11.50
N LEU A 20 42.74 10.26 12.37
CA LEU A 20 41.82 9.89 13.47
C LEU A 20 41.68 11.05 14.49
N TRP A 21 42.80 11.70 14.85
CA TRP A 21 42.78 12.88 15.71
C TRP A 21 41.95 14.01 15.12
N ARG A 22 42.11 14.27 13.82
CA ARG A 22 41.30 15.26 13.07
C ARG A 22 39.83 14.88 13.02
N ALA A 23 39.51 13.60 12.74
CA ALA A 23 38.15 13.11 12.69
C ALA A 23 37.44 13.21 14.04
N LEU A 24 38.13 12.92 15.14
CA LEU A 24 37.59 13.05 16.50
C LEU A 24 37.08 14.47 16.81
N TYR A 25 37.65 15.49 16.17
CA TYR A 25 37.18 16.87 16.25
C TYR A 25 36.11 17.21 15.22
N LEU A 26 36.37 16.85 13.95
CA LEU A 26 35.49 17.26 12.85
C LEU A 26 34.12 16.62 12.88
N VAL A 27 34.04 15.33 13.25
CA VAL A 27 32.77 14.60 13.25
C VAL A 27 31.72 15.25 14.18
N PRO A 28 32.03 15.53 15.47
CA PRO A 28 31.09 16.24 16.35
C PRO A 28 30.76 17.65 15.86
N VAL A 29 31.75 18.41 15.34
CA VAL A 29 31.53 19.77 14.87
C VAL A 29 30.64 19.80 13.63
N VAL A 30 30.85 18.90 12.68
CA VAL A 30 30.00 18.77 11.48
C VAL A 30 28.61 18.28 11.86
N TYR A 31 28.49 17.30 12.78
CA TYR A 31 27.20 16.86 13.29
C TYR A 31 26.41 18.01 13.91
N PHE A 32 27.05 18.79 14.79
CA PHE A 32 26.45 19.97 15.40
C PHE A 32 26.01 21.01 14.35
N PHE A 33 26.80 21.22 13.31
CA PHE A 33 26.46 22.12 12.19
C PHE A 33 25.15 21.69 11.52
N TYR A 34 25.03 20.43 11.16
CA TYR A 34 23.85 19.92 10.45
C TYR A 34 22.61 19.82 11.34
N GLU A 35 22.76 19.45 12.61
CA GLU A 35 21.62 19.22 13.50
C GLU A 35 21.03 20.53 14.02
N TYR A 36 21.90 21.49 14.35
CA TYR A 36 21.43 22.73 14.99
C TYR A 36 21.46 23.93 14.02
N THR A 37 22.55 24.17 13.31
CA THR A 37 22.68 25.38 12.52
C THR A 37 21.77 25.37 11.30
N ILE A 38 21.76 24.28 10.54
CA ILE A 38 20.91 24.13 9.35
C ILE A 38 19.43 24.08 9.74
N ASP A 39 19.08 23.37 10.82
CA ASP A 39 17.70 23.26 11.29
C ASP A 39 17.13 24.63 11.72
N TYR A 40 17.93 25.46 12.43
CA TYR A 40 17.52 26.84 12.78
C TYR A 40 17.35 27.74 11.56
N ILE A 41 18.20 27.60 10.54
CA ILE A 41 18.05 28.31 9.27
C ILE A 41 16.73 27.92 8.61
N SER A 42 16.43 26.63 8.54
CA SER A 42 15.18 26.10 7.97
C SER A 42 13.93 26.63 8.67
N ARG A 43 14.00 26.82 10.00
CA ARG A 43 12.89 27.37 10.82
C ARG A 43 12.78 28.89 10.79
N LYS A 44 13.51 29.59 9.89
CA LYS A 44 13.53 31.08 9.74
C LYS A 44 13.89 31.83 11.01
N ARG A 45 14.68 31.26 11.90
CA ARG A 45 15.18 31.92 13.12
C ARG A 45 16.50 32.66 12.82
N ILE A 46 16.45 33.71 11.99
CA ILE A 46 17.57 34.36 11.35
C ILE A 46 18.66 34.81 12.33
N ILE A 47 18.30 35.46 13.43
CA ILE A 47 19.27 36.00 14.40
C ILE A 47 20.09 34.87 15.06
N ARG A 48 19.42 33.83 15.53
CA ARG A 48 20.10 32.66 16.15
C ARG A 48 20.96 31.90 15.14
N SER A 49 20.48 31.77 13.92
CA SER A 49 21.22 31.13 12.83
C SER A 49 22.50 31.88 12.51
N PHE A 50 22.47 33.21 12.51
CA PHE A 50 23.64 34.02 12.27
C PHE A 50 24.72 33.80 13.35
N PHE A 51 24.38 33.87 14.64
CA PHE A 51 25.34 33.62 15.72
C PHE A 51 25.88 32.18 15.69
N LEU A 52 25.06 31.20 15.44
CA LEU A 52 25.50 29.81 15.30
C LEU A 52 26.45 29.65 14.10
N LEU A 53 26.18 30.31 12.99
CA LEU A 53 27.03 30.23 11.80
C LEU A 53 28.40 30.88 12.05
N VAL A 54 28.43 32.01 12.69
CA VAL A 54 29.70 32.66 13.08
C VAL A 54 30.50 31.78 14.05
N PHE A 55 29.84 31.20 15.04
CA PHE A 55 30.49 30.29 15.96
C PHE A 55 31.03 29.05 15.25
N GLN A 56 30.29 28.49 14.31
CA GLN A 56 30.73 27.35 13.50
C GLN A 56 31.94 27.71 12.61
N LEU A 57 31.97 28.88 11.98
CA LEU A 57 33.11 29.32 11.22
C LEU A 57 34.36 29.44 12.10
N PHE A 58 34.22 29.93 13.33
CA PHE A 58 35.30 29.91 14.30
C PHE A 58 35.78 28.49 14.63
N LEU A 59 34.88 27.55 14.87
CA LEU A 59 35.24 26.14 15.12
C LEU A 59 35.97 25.54 13.92
N PHE A 60 35.49 25.72 12.70
CA PHE A 60 36.09 25.13 11.50
C PHE A 60 37.44 25.76 11.11
N SER A 61 37.74 26.98 11.58
CA SER A 61 39.01 27.67 11.32
C SER A 61 39.97 27.57 12.52
N THR A 62 39.81 28.48 13.46
CA THR A 62 40.68 28.61 14.63
C THR A 62 40.60 27.42 15.59
N GLY A 63 39.42 26.86 15.79
CA GLY A 63 39.22 25.69 16.64
C GLY A 63 39.99 24.49 16.13
N MET A 64 39.99 24.22 14.83
CA MET A 64 40.77 23.15 14.22
C MET A 64 42.28 23.35 14.37
N TYR A 65 42.75 24.60 14.25
CA TYR A 65 44.15 24.93 14.50
C TYR A 65 44.56 24.65 15.97
N ILE A 66 43.75 25.08 16.93
CA ILE A 66 43.95 24.82 18.37
C ILE A 66 43.99 23.31 18.64
N TRP A 67 43.03 22.56 18.08
CA TRP A 67 42.97 21.09 18.24
C TRP A 67 44.20 20.39 17.70
N ARG A 68 44.71 20.82 16.51
CA ARG A 68 45.97 20.33 15.97
C ARG A 68 47.16 20.64 16.88
N SER A 69 47.23 21.90 17.38
CA SER A 69 48.32 22.32 18.27
C SER A 69 48.32 21.56 19.58
N LEU A 70 47.13 21.24 20.13
CA LEU A 70 46.97 20.36 21.30
C LEU A 70 47.50 18.96 21.01
N GLY A 71 47.16 18.36 19.88
CA GLY A 71 47.67 17.06 19.46
C GLY A 71 49.18 16.98 19.35
N ILE A 72 49.81 18.07 18.86
CA ILE A 72 51.29 18.19 18.79
C ILE A 72 51.86 18.26 20.22
N ALA A 73 51.28 19.07 21.10
CA ALA A 73 51.74 19.20 22.50
C ALA A 73 51.61 17.90 23.30
N LEU A 74 50.58 17.07 22.98
CA LEU A 74 50.36 15.77 23.59
C LEU A 74 51.15 14.63 22.94
N HIS A 75 52.04 14.95 21.95
CA HIS A 75 52.77 13.97 21.17
C HIS A 75 51.93 12.94 20.41
N ILE A 76 50.65 13.23 20.19
CA ILE A 76 49.74 12.39 19.41
C ILE A 76 49.85 12.73 17.93
N HIS A 77 49.89 14.01 17.59
CA HIS A 77 49.93 14.48 16.21
C HIS A 77 51.35 14.74 15.71
N THR A 78 51.74 14.01 14.67
CA THR A 78 53.07 14.16 14.04
C THR A 78 53.03 15.30 13.04
N VAL A 79 54.06 16.16 13.07
CA VAL A 79 54.15 17.35 12.19
C VAL A 79 54.80 16.95 10.87
N TYR A 80 54.00 16.89 9.81
CA TYR A 80 54.46 16.63 8.43
C TYR A 80 54.49 17.91 7.59
N LYS A 81 53.76 18.96 8.02
CA LYS A 81 53.65 20.23 7.33
C LYS A 81 53.94 21.36 8.33
N ILE A 82 55.03 22.08 8.06
CA ILE A 82 55.39 23.28 8.79
C ILE A 82 54.76 24.47 8.03
N TYR A 83 54.05 25.31 8.74
CA TYR A 83 53.41 26.49 8.19
C TYR A 83 54.27 27.72 8.47
N GLU A 84 54.42 28.57 7.47
CA GLU A 84 55.20 29.84 7.58
C GLU A 84 54.57 30.84 8.55
N SER A 85 53.24 30.83 8.64
CA SER A 85 52.48 31.68 9.56
C SER A 85 51.24 30.93 10.11
N ARG A 86 50.71 31.49 11.25
CA ARG A 86 49.43 31.01 11.83
C ARG A 86 48.26 31.17 10.86
N GLU A 87 48.23 32.30 10.13
CA GLU A 87 47.19 32.60 9.16
C GLU A 87 47.15 31.57 8.02
N HIS A 88 48.33 31.19 7.51
CA HIS A 88 48.43 30.14 6.48
C HIS A 88 47.95 28.77 6.99
N ALA A 89 48.29 28.42 8.25
CA ALA A 89 47.80 27.20 8.89
C ALA A 89 46.26 27.17 9.04
N VAL A 90 45.67 28.26 9.51
CA VAL A 90 44.24 28.41 9.68
C VAL A 90 43.50 28.33 8.35
N SER A 91 44.01 29.00 7.31
CA SER A 91 43.43 28.98 5.97
C SER A 91 43.43 27.56 5.35
N ASP A 92 44.54 26.83 5.45
CA ASP A 92 44.66 25.46 4.92
C ASP A 92 43.73 24.49 5.66
N LEU A 93 43.67 24.57 6.98
CA LEU A 93 42.77 23.76 7.81
C LEU A 93 41.28 24.07 7.58
N PHE A 94 40.98 25.35 7.33
CA PHE A 94 39.62 25.75 6.95
C PHE A 94 39.19 25.16 5.62
N GLY A 95 40.05 25.19 4.59
CA GLY A 95 39.78 24.56 3.30
C GLY A 95 39.46 23.07 3.43
N ASN A 96 40.23 22.33 4.25
CA ASN A 96 39.97 20.92 4.54
C ASN A 96 38.64 20.72 5.29
N SER A 97 38.28 21.65 6.19
CA SER A 97 37.00 21.60 6.93
C SER A 97 35.81 21.83 6.01
N VAL A 98 35.92 22.77 5.05
CA VAL A 98 34.86 22.98 4.03
C VAL A 98 34.64 21.73 3.20
N PHE A 99 35.70 21.05 2.78
CA PHE A 99 35.55 19.78 2.07
C PHE A 99 34.80 18.73 2.91
N ALA A 100 35.12 18.59 4.19
CA ALA A 100 34.44 17.69 5.10
C ALA A 100 32.95 18.05 5.24
N ILE A 101 32.59 19.35 5.38
CA ILE A 101 31.19 19.80 5.45
C ILE A 101 30.42 19.35 4.20
N VAL A 102 30.97 19.64 3.01
CA VAL A 102 30.32 19.25 1.75
C VAL A 102 30.14 17.74 1.65
N PHE A 103 31.19 16.98 1.95
CA PHE A 103 31.17 15.52 1.89
C PHE A 103 30.12 14.90 2.82
N PHE A 104 30.13 15.29 4.10
CA PHE A 104 29.11 14.83 5.05
C PHE A 104 27.72 15.32 4.71
N GLY A 105 27.60 16.52 4.10
CA GLY A 105 26.33 17.05 3.60
C GLY A 105 25.71 16.18 2.53
N ILE A 106 26.51 15.72 1.58
CA ILE A 106 26.05 14.81 0.51
C ILE A 106 25.56 13.50 1.12
N ILE A 107 26.35 12.89 2.02
CA ILE A 107 25.98 11.63 2.68
C ILE A 107 24.65 11.81 3.47
N ARG A 108 24.54 12.86 4.28
CA ARG A 108 23.32 13.15 5.04
C ARG A 108 22.12 13.39 4.14
N HIS A 109 22.31 14.14 3.05
CA HIS A 109 21.25 14.37 2.08
C HIS A 109 20.76 13.06 1.46
N ALA A 110 21.69 12.20 1.02
CA ALA A 110 21.36 10.88 0.46
C ALA A 110 20.62 10.00 1.47
N TYR A 111 21.08 9.97 2.73
CA TYR A 111 20.42 9.24 3.81
C TYR A 111 18.99 9.75 4.07
N ASN A 112 18.81 11.06 4.23
CA ASN A 112 17.50 11.67 4.46
C ASN A 112 16.56 11.47 3.27
N TYR A 113 17.07 11.54 2.05
CA TYR A 113 16.31 11.26 0.84
C TYR A 113 15.78 9.80 0.82
N GLN A 114 16.65 8.83 1.15
CA GLN A 114 16.23 7.43 1.24
C GLN A 114 15.18 7.21 2.33
N LYS A 115 15.38 7.79 3.52
CA LYS A 115 14.42 7.72 4.63
C LYS A 115 13.07 8.31 4.25
N LEU A 116 13.05 9.46 3.58
CA LEU A 116 11.82 10.10 3.11
C LEU A 116 11.12 9.24 2.05
N LYS A 117 11.88 8.66 1.12
CA LYS A 117 11.35 7.75 0.09
C LYS A 117 10.70 6.51 0.70
N GLN A 118 11.34 5.89 1.71
CA GLN A 118 10.78 4.75 2.42
C GLN A 118 9.49 5.11 3.17
N ALA A 119 9.48 6.26 3.88
CA ALA A 119 8.28 6.73 4.57
C ALA A 119 7.12 7.02 3.59
N ALA A 120 7.40 7.60 2.43
CA ALA A 120 6.41 7.83 1.39
C ALA A 120 5.84 6.52 0.80
N GLN A 121 6.69 5.51 0.60
CA GLN A 121 6.25 4.18 0.15
C GLN A 121 5.36 3.51 1.20
N GLN A 122 5.75 3.57 2.48
CA GLN A 122 4.97 3.00 3.58
C GLN A 122 3.58 3.63 3.68
N LEU A 123 3.51 4.97 3.63
CA LEU A 123 2.23 5.70 3.62
C LEU A 123 1.35 5.33 2.43
N ARG A 124 1.96 5.08 1.26
CA ARG A 124 1.21 4.63 0.09
C ARG A 124 0.59 3.25 0.31
N ILE A 125 1.35 2.30 0.88
CA ILE A 125 0.87 0.95 1.20
C ILE A 125 -0.27 1.02 2.22
N GLU A 126 -0.11 1.79 3.30
CA GLU A 126 -1.14 1.99 4.32
C GLU A 126 -2.41 2.60 3.75
N LYS A 127 -2.28 3.60 2.86
CA LYS A 127 -3.42 4.21 2.17
C LYS A 127 -4.16 3.19 1.29
N GLN A 128 -3.43 2.38 0.51
CA GLN A 128 -4.02 1.35 -0.35
C GLN A 128 -4.73 0.27 0.50
N GLN A 129 -4.13 -0.14 1.62
CA GLN A 129 -4.75 -1.10 2.52
C GLN A 129 -6.02 -0.54 3.18
N ALA A 130 -6.00 0.72 3.61
CA ALA A 130 -7.18 1.39 4.15
C ALA A 130 -8.30 1.52 3.11
N GLU A 131 -7.95 1.84 1.85
CA GLU A 131 -8.89 1.90 0.72
C GLU A 131 -9.51 0.52 0.44
N LEU A 132 -8.69 -0.54 0.41
CA LEU A 132 -9.20 -1.92 0.26
C LEU A 132 -10.14 -2.33 1.40
N ASN A 133 -9.79 -2.03 2.63
CA ASN A 133 -10.62 -2.34 3.78
C ASN A 133 -11.94 -1.55 3.75
N TYR A 134 -11.91 -0.28 3.33
CA TYR A 134 -13.10 0.54 3.12
C TYR A 134 -14.01 -0.06 2.04
N LEU A 135 -13.45 -0.46 0.89
CA LEU A 135 -14.21 -1.10 -0.19
C LEU A 135 -14.84 -2.42 0.27
N LYS A 136 -14.10 -3.23 1.04
CA LYS A 136 -14.64 -4.47 1.63
C LYS A 136 -15.76 -4.19 2.64
N SER A 137 -15.66 -3.13 3.44
CA SER A 137 -16.68 -2.77 4.45
C SER A 137 -17.99 -2.24 3.87
N GLN A 138 -18.00 -1.84 2.60
CA GLN A 138 -19.23 -1.44 1.89
C GLN A 138 -20.13 -2.61 1.52
N THR A 139 -19.84 -3.84 1.99
CA THR A 139 -20.70 -5.00 1.80
C THR A 139 -22.05 -4.77 2.48
N ASN A 140 -22.92 -4.37 1.69
CA ASN A 140 -24.37 -4.26 1.60
C ASN A 140 -25.21 -4.32 2.91
N PRO A 141 -25.31 -3.22 3.69
CA PRO A 141 -26.28 -3.15 4.77
C PRO A 141 -27.74 -3.43 4.29
N HIS A 142 -28.04 -3.07 3.06
CA HIS A 142 -29.35 -3.28 2.46
C HIS A 142 -29.70 -4.77 2.28
N PHE A 143 -28.73 -5.60 1.89
CA PHE A 143 -28.92 -7.06 1.87
C PHE A 143 -29.28 -7.59 3.26
N LEU A 144 -28.55 -7.18 4.29
CA LEU A 144 -28.83 -7.61 5.67
C LEU A 144 -30.24 -7.23 6.13
N PHE A 145 -30.65 -5.98 5.93
CA PHE A 145 -31.98 -5.52 6.29
C PHE A 145 -33.06 -6.26 5.53
N ASN A 146 -32.90 -6.47 4.23
CA ASN A 146 -33.86 -7.19 3.42
C ASN A 146 -33.98 -8.67 3.82
N THR A 147 -32.84 -9.32 4.07
CA THR A 147 -32.84 -10.71 4.51
C THR A 147 -33.48 -10.88 5.88
N LEU A 148 -33.20 -10.00 6.83
CA LEU A 148 -33.85 -10.01 8.15
C LEU A 148 -35.35 -9.78 8.04
N ASN A 149 -35.82 -8.85 7.22
CA ASN A 149 -37.25 -8.62 6.97
C ASN A 149 -37.92 -9.87 6.36
N ASN A 150 -37.24 -10.55 5.44
CA ASN A 150 -37.77 -11.80 4.87
C ASN A 150 -37.84 -12.91 5.91
N ILE A 151 -36.79 -13.11 6.70
CA ILE A 151 -36.77 -14.08 7.81
C ILE A 151 -37.89 -13.78 8.81
N TYR A 152 -38.11 -12.49 9.13
CA TYR A 152 -39.23 -12.11 9.99
C TYR A 152 -40.60 -12.49 9.41
N SER A 153 -40.80 -12.28 8.10
CA SER A 153 -42.01 -12.71 7.42
C SER A 153 -42.23 -14.22 7.49
N LEU A 154 -41.17 -14.99 7.13
CA LEU A 154 -41.18 -16.46 7.21
C LEU A 154 -41.49 -16.95 8.64
N SER A 155 -40.93 -16.30 9.64
CA SER A 155 -41.16 -16.64 11.06
C SER A 155 -42.59 -16.33 11.48
N ARG A 156 -43.15 -15.18 11.08
CA ARG A 156 -44.53 -14.79 11.34
C ARG A 156 -45.52 -15.79 10.73
N ASP A 157 -45.23 -16.25 9.52
CA ASP A 157 -46.02 -17.19 8.77
C ASP A 157 -45.77 -18.66 9.21
N LYS A 158 -44.94 -18.85 10.25
CA LYS A 158 -44.55 -20.20 10.79
C LYS A 158 -43.98 -21.14 9.73
N SER A 159 -43.24 -20.63 8.77
CA SER A 159 -42.62 -21.43 7.71
C SER A 159 -41.43 -22.20 8.27
N ASP A 160 -41.31 -23.49 7.88
CA ASP A 160 -40.17 -24.35 8.20
C ASP A 160 -38.84 -23.85 7.59
N LEU A 161 -38.89 -22.87 6.66
CA LEU A 161 -37.73 -22.26 6.04
C LEU A 161 -37.06 -21.20 6.93
N ALA A 162 -37.76 -20.67 7.96
CA ALA A 162 -37.22 -19.63 8.81
C ALA A 162 -35.92 -20.03 9.56
N PRO A 163 -35.86 -21.22 10.22
CA PRO A 163 -34.64 -21.66 10.91
C PRO A 163 -33.45 -21.85 9.96
N GLU A 164 -33.68 -22.42 8.77
CA GLU A 164 -32.62 -22.59 7.75
C GLU A 164 -32.11 -21.24 7.25
N SER A 165 -32.98 -20.28 7.01
CA SER A 165 -32.63 -18.94 6.59
C SER A 165 -31.76 -18.20 7.62
N ILE A 166 -32.09 -18.34 8.92
CA ILE A 166 -31.28 -17.81 10.03
C ILE A 166 -29.89 -18.45 10.03
N LEU A 167 -29.82 -19.75 9.86
CA LEU A 167 -28.54 -20.48 9.83
C LEU A 167 -27.65 -20.02 8.66
N ARG A 168 -28.22 -19.89 7.46
CA ARG A 168 -27.49 -19.40 6.27
C ARG A 168 -27.01 -17.96 6.45
N LEU A 169 -27.88 -17.05 6.93
CA LEU A 169 -27.49 -15.68 7.24
C LEU A 169 -26.37 -15.63 8.28
N SER A 170 -26.45 -16.43 9.33
CA SER A 170 -25.40 -16.54 10.36
C SER A 170 -24.06 -17.00 9.77
N LYS A 171 -24.06 -17.96 8.81
CA LYS A 171 -22.85 -18.40 8.11
C LYS A 171 -22.24 -17.27 7.29
N ILE A 172 -23.04 -16.54 6.51
CA ILE A 172 -22.58 -15.40 5.70
C ILE A 172 -21.99 -14.32 6.59
N LEU A 173 -22.69 -13.93 7.68
CA LEU A 173 -22.20 -12.92 8.62
C LEU A 173 -20.88 -13.34 9.28
N ARG A 174 -20.77 -14.58 9.75
CA ARG A 174 -19.53 -15.08 10.33
C ARG A 174 -18.39 -15.04 9.34
N PHE A 175 -18.63 -15.47 8.11
CA PHE A 175 -17.65 -15.39 7.04
C PHE A 175 -17.19 -13.93 6.83
N MET A 176 -18.13 -12.99 6.66
CA MET A 176 -17.83 -11.58 6.46
C MET A 176 -17.03 -10.96 7.62
N LEU A 177 -17.33 -11.33 8.86
CA LEU A 177 -16.71 -10.74 10.05
C LEU A 177 -15.36 -11.36 10.40
N TYR A 178 -15.19 -12.67 10.20
CA TYR A 178 -14.02 -13.37 10.73
C TYR A 178 -13.12 -13.98 9.65
N GLU A 179 -13.69 -14.52 8.56
CA GLU A 179 -12.91 -15.22 7.54
C GLU A 179 -12.35 -14.28 6.47
N THR A 180 -12.93 -13.08 6.29
CA THR A 180 -12.43 -12.04 5.37
C THR A 180 -11.25 -11.24 5.93
N SER A 181 -10.85 -11.47 7.18
CA SER A 181 -9.67 -10.79 7.77
C SER A 181 -8.36 -11.21 7.10
N GLY A 182 -8.32 -12.39 6.47
CA GLY A 182 -7.20 -12.86 5.68
C GLY A 182 -7.08 -12.14 4.34
N LYS A 183 -5.85 -12.11 3.80
CA LYS A 183 -5.60 -11.56 2.45
C LYS A 183 -6.27 -12.41 1.36
N TYR A 184 -6.34 -13.72 1.55
CA TYR A 184 -6.89 -14.69 0.61
C TYR A 184 -7.71 -15.76 1.34
N ILE A 185 -8.68 -16.33 0.61
CA ILE A 185 -9.46 -17.51 0.96
C ILE A 185 -9.39 -18.54 -0.18
N SER A 186 -9.83 -19.78 0.03
CA SER A 186 -9.97 -20.73 -1.06
C SER A 186 -11.15 -20.36 -1.97
N LEU A 187 -11.05 -20.69 -3.26
CA LEU A 187 -12.15 -20.59 -4.20
C LEU A 187 -13.39 -21.37 -3.69
N GLU A 188 -13.18 -22.52 -3.06
CA GLU A 188 -14.26 -23.33 -2.45
C GLU A 188 -15.06 -22.53 -1.41
N GLN A 189 -14.37 -21.77 -0.55
CA GLN A 189 -15.02 -20.93 0.46
C GLN A 189 -15.86 -19.83 -0.19
N GLU A 190 -15.33 -19.15 -1.21
CA GLU A 190 -16.07 -18.12 -1.96
C GLU A 190 -17.30 -18.70 -2.65
N LEU A 191 -17.18 -19.87 -3.31
CA LEU A 191 -18.30 -20.55 -3.98
C LEU A 191 -19.39 -20.98 -2.99
N LYS A 192 -18.99 -21.45 -1.81
CA LYS A 192 -19.93 -21.82 -0.74
C LYS A 192 -20.74 -20.62 -0.27
N ILE A 193 -20.11 -19.47 -0.07
CA ILE A 193 -20.80 -18.24 0.32
C ILE A 193 -21.72 -17.74 -0.79
N ILE A 194 -21.30 -17.84 -2.05
CA ILE A 194 -22.17 -17.53 -3.19
C ILE A 194 -23.41 -18.45 -3.17
N GLY A 195 -23.23 -19.75 -2.91
CA GLY A 195 -24.34 -20.69 -2.81
C GLY A 195 -25.31 -20.36 -1.67
N ASP A 196 -24.80 -20.04 -0.47
CA ASP A 196 -25.62 -19.63 0.67
C ASP A 196 -26.35 -18.28 0.39
N TYR A 197 -25.69 -17.34 -0.29
CA TYR A 197 -26.29 -16.09 -0.74
C TYR A 197 -27.45 -16.30 -1.73
N ILE A 198 -27.22 -17.12 -2.77
CA ILE A 198 -28.24 -17.46 -3.78
C ILE A 198 -29.45 -18.13 -3.09
N ALA A 199 -29.20 -19.06 -2.16
CA ALA A 199 -30.27 -19.73 -1.44
C ALA A 199 -31.14 -18.77 -0.62
N LEU A 200 -30.52 -17.77 0.05
CA LEU A 200 -31.26 -16.74 0.79
C LEU A 200 -32.06 -15.81 -0.13
N GLU A 201 -31.44 -15.39 -1.25
CA GLU A 201 -32.11 -14.50 -2.20
C GLU A 201 -33.32 -15.23 -2.85
N LYS A 202 -33.20 -16.51 -3.20
CA LYS A 202 -34.31 -17.30 -3.76
C LYS A 202 -35.55 -17.35 -2.86
N LEU A 203 -35.38 -17.29 -1.55
CA LEU A 203 -36.51 -17.28 -0.61
C LEU A 203 -37.38 -16.01 -0.66
N ARG A 204 -36.89 -14.95 -1.31
CA ARG A 204 -37.60 -13.69 -1.51
C ARG A 204 -38.51 -13.68 -2.72
N TYR A 205 -38.29 -14.62 -3.62
CA TYR A 205 -38.99 -14.68 -4.90
C TYR A 205 -39.78 -15.98 -4.97
N ASP A 206 -40.85 -15.94 -5.73
CA ASP A 206 -41.64 -17.12 -6.01
C ASP A 206 -40.96 -18.09 -6.97
N GLU A 207 -41.61 -19.21 -7.30
CA GLU A 207 -41.09 -20.26 -8.19
C GLU A 207 -40.85 -19.78 -9.64
N THR A 208 -41.21 -18.54 -9.99
CA THR A 208 -41.03 -18.00 -11.33
C THR A 208 -39.57 -17.65 -11.64
N LEU A 209 -38.76 -17.36 -10.59
CA LEU A 209 -37.33 -17.06 -10.74
C LEU A 209 -36.52 -18.33 -11.01
N LYS A 210 -35.89 -18.40 -12.18
CA LYS A 210 -34.95 -19.47 -12.55
C LYS A 210 -33.53 -19.03 -12.20
N VAL A 211 -32.84 -19.79 -11.35
CA VAL A 211 -31.42 -19.51 -11.00
C VAL A 211 -30.61 -20.76 -11.29
N SER A 212 -29.57 -20.65 -12.13
CA SER A 212 -28.56 -21.68 -12.31
C SER A 212 -27.20 -21.18 -11.77
N PHE A 213 -26.48 -22.10 -11.09
CA PHE A 213 -25.13 -21.84 -10.59
C PHE A 213 -24.26 -23.06 -10.86
N ASN A 214 -23.34 -22.91 -11.83
CA ASN A 214 -22.45 -24.00 -12.25
C ASN A 214 -20.99 -23.53 -12.19
N TYR A 215 -20.09 -24.41 -11.81
CA TYR A 215 -18.66 -24.11 -11.80
C TYR A 215 -17.82 -25.34 -12.15
N SER A 216 -16.65 -25.07 -12.74
CA SER A 216 -15.59 -26.03 -13.01
C SER A 216 -14.25 -25.39 -12.64
N ALA A 217 -13.41 -26.08 -11.89
CA ALA A 217 -12.09 -25.60 -11.52
C ALA A 217 -11.11 -26.76 -11.42
N ASP A 218 -9.93 -26.56 -12.01
CA ASP A 218 -8.80 -27.50 -11.92
C ASP A 218 -8.26 -27.60 -10.48
N ASN A 219 -8.34 -26.50 -9.72
CA ASN A 219 -7.97 -26.43 -8.32
C ASN A 219 -8.96 -25.58 -7.52
N ILE A 220 -9.88 -26.23 -6.81
CA ILE A 220 -10.88 -25.55 -5.97
C ILE A 220 -10.27 -24.88 -4.71
N GLN A 221 -9.05 -25.26 -4.32
CA GLN A 221 -8.30 -24.61 -3.22
C GLN A 221 -7.48 -23.41 -3.68
N GLN A 222 -7.63 -22.99 -4.95
CA GLN A 222 -6.97 -21.81 -5.48
C GLN A 222 -7.25 -20.57 -4.59
N PRO A 223 -6.21 -19.86 -4.10
CA PRO A 223 -6.41 -18.66 -3.27
C PRO A 223 -6.93 -17.50 -4.10
N ILE A 224 -8.00 -16.86 -3.62
CA ILE A 224 -8.58 -15.64 -4.17
C ILE A 224 -8.87 -14.63 -3.05
N PRO A 225 -8.95 -13.33 -3.32
CA PRO A 225 -9.40 -12.35 -2.34
C PRO A 225 -10.84 -12.64 -1.91
N PRO A 226 -11.16 -12.51 -0.60
CA PRO A 226 -12.51 -12.76 -0.11
C PRO A 226 -13.53 -11.76 -0.67
N LEU A 227 -14.75 -12.23 -0.91
CA LEU A 227 -15.89 -11.44 -1.40
C LEU A 227 -15.65 -10.77 -2.77
N LEU A 228 -14.80 -11.38 -3.60
CA LEU A 228 -14.45 -10.83 -4.91
C LEU A 228 -15.56 -11.01 -5.94
N LEU A 229 -16.26 -12.16 -5.89
CA LEU A 229 -17.26 -12.54 -6.90
C LEU A 229 -18.70 -12.18 -6.49
N ILE A 230 -18.97 -12.07 -5.21
CA ILE A 230 -20.29 -11.74 -4.63
C ILE A 230 -20.90 -10.46 -5.24
N PRO A 231 -20.17 -9.35 -5.47
CA PRO A 231 -20.76 -8.13 -6.02
C PRO A 231 -21.45 -8.32 -7.39
N LEU A 232 -20.95 -9.24 -8.22
CA LEU A 232 -21.56 -9.53 -9.51
C LEU A 232 -22.87 -10.34 -9.35
N VAL A 233 -22.89 -11.29 -8.41
CA VAL A 233 -24.09 -12.06 -8.09
C VAL A 233 -25.16 -11.16 -7.47
N GLU A 234 -24.78 -10.31 -6.51
CA GLU A 234 -25.65 -9.34 -5.90
C GLU A 234 -26.29 -8.38 -6.92
N ASN A 235 -25.50 -7.89 -7.85
CA ASN A 235 -25.98 -7.02 -8.91
C ASN A 235 -27.03 -7.70 -9.79
N ALA A 236 -26.86 -9.02 -10.07
CA ALA A 236 -27.81 -9.79 -10.85
C ALA A 236 -29.16 -9.96 -10.14
N PHE A 237 -29.16 -10.21 -8.83
CA PHE A 237 -30.42 -10.28 -8.07
C PHE A 237 -31.10 -8.93 -7.96
N LYS A 238 -30.35 -7.86 -7.74
CA LYS A 238 -30.87 -6.50 -7.58
C LYS A 238 -31.55 -5.98 -8.83
N HIS A 239 -30.95 -6.18 -10.00
CA HIS A 239 -31.42 -5.63 -11.26
C HIS A 239 -32.11 -6.64 -12.17
N GLY A 240 -31.76 -7.93 -12.06
CA GLY A 240 -32.33 -8.98 -12.89
C GLY A 240 -33.72 -9.45 -12.50
N VAL A 241 -34.09 -9.31 -11.23
CA VAL A 241 -35.35 -9.87 -10.73
C VAL A 241 -36.35 -8.79 -10.38
N SER A 242 -35.90 -7.69 -9.76
CA SER A 242 -36.80 -6.61 -9.31
C SER A 242 -37.39 -5.78 -10.45
N GLU A 243 -36.74 -5.76 -11.60
CA GLU A 243 -37.12 -4.91 -12.74
C GLU A 243 -37.81 -5.70 -13.88
N THR A 244 -37.81 -7.04 -13.83
CA THR A 244 -38.36 -7.89 -14.92
C THR A 244 -39.71 -8.50 -14.56
N ARG A 245 -40.76 -8.22 -15.35
CA ARG A 245 -42.12 -8.70 -15.12
C ARG A 245 -42.41 -10.11 -15.65
N ASN A 246 -41.61 -10.63 -16.60
CA ASN A 246 -41.85 -11.92 -17.23
C ASN A 246 -40.63 -12.81 -17.12
N GLN A 247 -40.80 -14.00 -16.48
CA GLN A 247 -39.81 -15.10 -16.40
C GLN A 247 -38.38 -14.61 -16.04
N PRO A 248 -38.16 -14.03 -14.86
CA PRO A 248 -36.84 -13.61 -14.45
C PRO A 248 -35.87 -14.81 -14.34
N PHE A 249 -34.63 -14.63 -14.79
CA PHE A 249 -33.60 -15.65 -14.70
C PHE A 249 -32.25 -15.06 -14.29
N ILE A 250 -31.42 -15.89 -13.65
CA ILE A 250 -30.03 -15.60 -13.33
C ILE A 250 -29.20 -16.85 -13.63
N ASP A 251 -28.23 -16.73 -14.53
CA ASP A 251 -27.28 -17.78 -14.86
C ASP A 251 -25.88 -17.38 -14.45
N ILE A 252 -25.26 -18.21 -13.61
CA ILE A 252 -23.93 -17.97 -13.06
C ILE A 252 -23.03 -19.12 -13.46
N PHE A 253 -21.90 -18.81 -14.10
CA PHE A 253 -20.88 -19.77 -14.50
C PHE A 253 -19.51 -19.32 -14.04
N LEU A 254 -18.73 -20.25 -13.48
CA LEU A 254 -17.32 -20.03 -13.13
C LEU A 254 -16.48 -21.13 -13.76
N ILE A 255 -15.39 -20.74 -14.37
CA ILE A 255 -14.38 -21.64 -14.91
C ILE A 255 -13.02 -21.19 -14.39
N VAL A 256 -12.22 -22.10 -13.87
CA VAL A 256 -10.80 -21.86 -13.54
C VAL A 256 -9.96 -22.93 -14.18
N GLU A 257 -9.10 -22.52 -15.11
CA GLU A 257 -8.16 -23.39 -15.83
C GLU A 257 -6.82 -22.65 -15.94
N ASP A 258 -5.71 -23.33 -15.64
CA ASP A 258 -4.35 -22.78 -15.75
C ASP A 258 -4.19 -21.41 -15.05
N LYS A 259 -4.78 -21.26 -13.85
CA LYS A 259 -4.79 -19.99 -13.09
C LYS A 259 -5.55 -18.84 -13.74
N ILE A 260 -6.29 -19.08 -14.78
CA ILE A 260 -7.20 -18.10 -15.39
C ILE A 260 -8.60 -18.35 -14.85
N LEU A 261 -9.09 -17.41 -14.05
CA LEU A 261 -10.47 -17.39 -13.57
C LEU A 261 -11.34 -16.65 -14.59
N GLN A 262 -12.44 -17.27 -14.98
CA GLN A 262 -13.49 -16.65 -15.80
C GLN A 262 -14.81 -16.80 -15.05
N PHE A 263 -15.46 -15.69 -14.78
CA PHE A 263 -16.73 -15.64 -14.07
C PHE A 263 -17.76 -14.88 -14.88
N PHE A 264 -18.87 -15.53 -15.19
CA PHE A 264 -19.95 -15.01 -16.02
C PHE A 264 -21.23 -14.96 -15.19
N VAL A 265 -21.88 -13.82 -15.21
CA VAL A 265 -23.20 -13.65 -14.60
C VAL A 265 -24.12 -13.03 -15.66
N LYS A 266 -25.20 -13.74 -15.98
CA LYS A 266 -26.25 -13.27 -16.89
C LYS A 266 -27.55 -13.17 -16.13
N ASN A 267 -28.31 -12.14 -16.37
CA ASN A 267 -29.65 -11.99 -15.80
C ASN A 267 -30.59 -11.28 -16.76
N SER A 268 -31.87 -11.53 -16.57
CA SER A 268 -32.93 -10.77 -17.24
C SER A 268 -32.82 -9.27 -16.85
N ALA A 269 -33.12 -8.36 -17.75
CA ALA A 269 -33.10 -6.91 -17.53
C ALA A 269 -34.27 -6.25 -18.28
N GLU A 270 -34.70 -5.07 -17.85
CA GLU A 270 -35.61 -4.26 -18.66
C GLU A 270 -34.93 -3.79 -19.94
N VAL A 271 -35.72 -3.69 -21.02
CA VAL A 271 -35.23 -3.20 -22.29
C VAL A 271 -34.80 -1.74 -22.12
N LEU A 272 -33.52 -1.45 -22.38
CA LEU A 272 -33.03 -0.07 -22.38
C LEU A 272 -33.73 0.76 -23.47
N THR A 273 -34.16 1.95 -23.11
CA THR A 273 -34.54 2.96 -24.11
C THR A 273 -33.28 3.37 -24.90
N PRO A 274 -33.40 3.77 -26.20
CA PRO A 274 -32.26 4.01 -27.10
C PRO A 274 -31.21 5.02 -26.60
N GLU A 275 -31.51 5.80 -25.58
CA GLU A 275 -30.62 6.80 -24.96
C GLU A 275 -29.94 6.34 -23.65
N GLY A 276 -30.19 5.10 -23.21
CA GLY A 276 -29.71 4.58 -21.91
C GLY A 276 -28.33 3.94 -22.01
N ASN A 277 -27.27 4.65 -21.67
CA ASN A 277 -25.99 4.01 -21.34
C ASN A 277 -26.16 3.16 -20.07
N VAL A 278 -25.60 1.96 -20.05
CA VAL A 278 -25.48 1.14 -18.85
C VAL A 278 -24.71 1.94 -17.79
N LYS A 279 -25.44 2.55 -16.84
CA LYS A 279 -24.79 3.26 -15.73
C LYS A 279 -24.07 2.24 -14.85
N GLU A 280 -22.78 2.40 -14.74
CA GLU A 280 -21.98 1.59 -13.83
C GLU A 280 -22.43 1.88 -12.38
N ASN A 281 -22.94 0.86 -11.71
CA ASN A 281 -23.43 0.95 -10.34
C ASN A 281 -22.27 1.03 -9.35
N ILE A 282 -22.48 1.57 -8.15
CA ILE A 282 -21.48 1.68 -7.08
C ILE A 282 -20.79 0.32 -6.81
N GLY A 283 -21.53 -0.79 -6.85
CA GLY A 283 -20.97 -2.13 -6.67
C GLY A 283 -19.95 -2.54 -7.73
N LEU A 284 -20.23 -2.27 -9.00
CA LEU A 284 -19.32 -2.59 -10.11
C LEU A 284 -18.09 -1.68 -10.12
N SER A 285 -18.25 -0.38 -9.82
CA SER A 285 -17.13 0.55 -9.71
C SER A 285 -16.20 0.19 -8.55
N ASN A 286 -16.76 -0.25 -7.40
CA ASN A 286 -15.97 -0.74 -6.26
C ASN A 286 -15.22 -2.03 -6.62
N LEU A 287 -15.88 -2.98 -7.30
CA LEU A 287 -15.23 -4.20 -7.78
C LEU A 287 -14.07 -3.89 -8.75
N ARG A 288 -14.28 -2.98 -9.71
CA ARG A 288 -13.22 -2.54 -10.63
C ARG A 288 -12.03 -1.96 -9.86
N ARG A 289 -12.30 -1.08 -8.89
CA ARG A 289 -11.25 -0.49 -8.06
C ARG A 289 -10.51 -1.53 -7.22
N GLN A 290 -11.24 -2.51 -6.70
CA GLN A 290 -10.64 -3.64 -5.96
C GLN A 290 -9.73 -4.49 -6.87
N LEU A 291 -10.17 -4.78 -8.10
CA LEU A 291 -9.38 -5.52 -9.10
C LEU A 291 -8.10 -4.76 -9.48
N GLU A 292 -8.17 -3.45 -9.71
CA GLU A 292 -7.01 -2.59 -9.99
C GLU A 292 -5.95 -2.63 -8.89
N LEU A 293 -6.38 -2.74 -7.61
CA LEU A 293 -5.48 -2.79 -6.46
C LEU A 293 -4.87 -4.18 -6.22
N LEU A 294 -5.50 -5.23 -6.77
CA LEU A 294 -5.12 -6.62 -6.47
C LEU A 294 -4.46 -7.35 -7.64
N TYR A 295 -4.79 -7.00 -8.88
CA TYR A 295 -4.35 -7.72 -10.07
C TYR A 295 -3.90 -6.76 -11.18
N SER A 296 -2.78 -7.07 -11.80
CA SER A 296 -2.29 -6.33 -12.97
C SER A 296 -2.93 -6.79 -14.29
N GLU A 297 -3.41 -8.04 -14.34
CA GLU A 297 -4.04 -8.64 -15.53
C GLU A 297 -5.46 -9.09 -15.20
N TYR A 298 -6.43 -8.23 -15.42
CA TYR A 298 -7.84 -8.54 -15.31
C TYR A 298 -8.63 -7.84 -16.41
N HIS A 299 -9.81 -8.38 -16.70
CA HIS A 299 -10.75 -7.79 -17.65
C HIS A 299 -12.17 -7.94 -17.11
N LEU A 300 -12.84 -6.82 -16.86
CA LEU A 300 -14.24 -6.77 -16.43
C LEU A 300 -15.05 -6.01 -17.48
N THR A 301 -15.98 -6.72 -18.12
CA THR A 301 -16.94 -6.14 -19.07
C THR A 301 -18.36 -6.34 -18.60
N VAL A 302 -19.20 -5.35 -18.89
CA VAL A 302 -20.65 -5.42 -18.69
C VAL A 302 -21.32 -5.02 -20.00
N GLU A 303 -22.25 -5.83 -20.43
CA GLU A 303 -22.97 -5.65 -21.69
C GLU A 303 -24.46 -5.86 -21.41
N GLN A 304 -25.30 -5.05 -22.02
CA GLN A 304 -26.72 -5.29 -22.04
C GLN A 304 -27.18 -5.36 -23.51
N SER A 305 -27.78 -6.47 -23.87
CA SER A 305 -28.37 -6.70 -25.20
C SER A 305 -29.81 -7.11 -25.02
N ASP A 306 -30.71 -6.38 -25.64
CA ASP A 306 -32.17 -6.54 -25.48
C ASP A 306 -32.58 -6.55 -24.00
N SER A 307 -33.13 -7.67 -23.53
CA SER A 307 -33.59 -7.88 -22.14
C SER A 307 -32.62 -8.72 -21.30
N VAL A 308 -31.33 -8.80 -21.68
CA VAL A 308 -30.32 -9.58 -20.98
C VAL A 308 -29.13 -8.73 -20.60
N PHE A 309 -28.81 -8.66 -19.33
CA PHE A 309 -27.56 -8.11 -18.82
C PHE A 309 -26.53 -9.22 -18.63
N THR A 310 -25.30 -8.98 -19.05
CA THR A 310 -24.18 -9.92 -18.91
C THR A 310 -22.97 -9.21 -18.32
N ALA A 311 -22.47 -9.70 -17.19
CA ALA A 311 -21.19 -9.33 -16.62
C ALA A 311 -20.18 -10.45 -16.84
N LYS A 312 -18.99 -10.12 -17.33
CA LYS A 312 -17.88 -11.05 -17.59
C LYS A 312 -16.65 -10.56 -16.89
N LEU A 313 -16.11 -11.38 -16.01
CA LEU A 313 -14.85 -11.12 -15.29
C LEU A 313 -13.83 -12.18 -15.66
N LYS A 314 -12.68 -11.76 -16.15
CA LYS A 314 -11.51 -12.62 -16.39
C LYS A 314 -10.33 -12.10 -15.55
N ILE A 315 -9.64 -13.00 -14.85
CA ILE A 315 -8.49 -12.65 -14.00
C ILE A 315 -7.37 -13.67 -14.23
N ASN A 316 -6.15 -13.18 -14.42
CA ASN A 316 -4.96 -14.03 -14.25
C ASN A 316 -4.59 -14.04 -12.75
N LEU A 317 -4.84 -15.17 -12.09
CA LEU A 317 -4.62 -15.32 -10.65
C LEU A 317 -3.15 -15.29 -10.23
N ASN A 318 -2.20 -15.32 -11.17
CA ASN A 318 -0.77 -15.13 -10.92
C ASN A 318 -0.33 -13.65 -11.01
N SER A 319 -1.20 -12.73 -11.47
CA SER A 319 -0.87 -11.34 -11.77
C SER A 319 -1.08 -10.39 -10.57
N HIS A 320 -0.76 -10.83 -9.36
CA HIS A 320 -0.89 -9.97 -8.17
C HIS A 320 0.00 -8.71 -8.25
N VAL A 321 -0.56 -7.57 -7.78
CA VAL A 321 0.14 -6.27 -7.69
C VAL A 321 1.03 -6.21 -6.46
#